data_10e53f441811b4dbe0cdf631d107a52e
#
_entry.id   10e53f441811b4dbe0cdf631d107a52e
#
_cell.length_a   1.000
_cell.length_b   1.000
_cell.length_c   1.000
_cell.angle_alpha   90.00
_cell.angle_beta   90.00
_cell.angle_gamma   90.00
#
_symmetry.space_group_name_H-M   'P 1'
#
loop_
_entity.id
_entity.type
_entity.pdbx_description
1 polymer ?
#
loop_
_entity_poly.entity_id
_entity_poly.type
_entity_poly.pdbx_seq_one_letter_code
_entity_poly.pdbx_strand_id
1 'polypeptide(L)'
;MEYLSFEKPIEELENQLTKAHELADETGVDMAKTITDIRQKIDDAKKEIYSNLNAWERVQLSRHPQRPYTQAYISSITEGDFIELHGDRGVKDDKAMIGGWGKIGDQTCMIIGQQKGVNTKMRQYRNFGMANPEGYRKALRLMKQAEKFGRPVVTLIDTPGAFPGLEAEERGQGEAIARNIMEMSRLKVPVICIVIGEGASGGAIGIGVGDKVLMLENTWYSVISPE
;
A
#
# COMPACT_ATOMS: atom_id res chain seq x y z
N MET A 1 12.52 13.01 8.93
CA MET A 1 12.24 11.63 8.47
C MET A 1 11.92 10.83 9.73
N GLU A 2 11.05 9.83 9.68
CA GLU A 2 10.77 8.97 10.83
C GLU A 2 11.58 7.68 10.64
N TYR A 3 12.32 7.26 11.68
CA TYR A 3 13.19 6.08 11.62
C TYR A 3 12.71 5.01 12.59
N LEU A 4 12.75 3.75 12.16
CA LEU A 4 12.49 2.60 13.00
C LEU A 4 13.73 2.32 13.90
N SER A 5 13.53 1.53 14.96
CA SER A 5 14.61 1.28 15.93
C SER A 5 15.89 0.69 15.34
N PHE A 6 15.75 -0.15 14.32
CA PHE A 6 16.89 -0.75 13.61
C PHE A 6 17.53 0.19 12.57
N GLU A 7 16.88 1.31 12.22
CA GLU A 7 17.36 2.33 11.29
C GLU A 7 18.18 3.45 11.99
N LYS A 8 18.31 3.42 13.32
CA LYS A 8 19.07 4.43 14.07
C LYS A 8 20.49 4.71 13.54
N PRO A 9 21.28 3.71 13.09
CA PRO A 9 22.59 3.99 12.51
C PRO A 9 22.50 4.85 11.23
N ILE A 10 21.44 4.69 10.44
CA ILE A 10 21.18 5.53 9.25
C ILE A 10 20.82 6.94 9.69
N GLU A 11 19.93 7.09 10.68
CA GLU A 11 19.53 8.37 11.25
C GLU A 11 20.74 9.19 11.75
N GLU A 12 21.64 8.54 12.48
CA GLU A 12 22.86 9.17 12.99
C GLU A 12 23.76 9.69 11.86
N LEU A 13 23.92 8.91 10.79
CA LEU A 13 24.71 9.31 9.62
C LEU A 13 24.04 10.43 8.82
N GLU A 14 22.72 10.40 8.66
CA GLU A 14 21.99 11.46 7.97
C GLU A 14 22.01 12.77 8.77
N ASN A 15 21.97 12.70 10.11
CA ASN A 15 22.19 13.88 10.97
C ASN A 15 23.61 14.44 10.85
N GLN A 16 24.64 13.58 10.71
CA GLN A 16 26.01 14.02 10.46
C GLN A 16 26.13 14.68 9.08
N LEU A 17 25.47 14.14 8.06
CA LEU A 17 25.44 14.72 6.72
C LEU A 17 24.81 16.12 6.71
N THR A 18 23.68 16.28 7.41
CA THR A 18 23.01 17.58 7.56
C THR A 18 23.93 18.61 8.21
N LYS A 19 24.58 18.26 9.33
CA LYS A 19 25.54 19.13 10.01
C LYS A 19 26.75 19.49 9.15
N ALA A 20 27.22 18.55 8.31
CA ALA A 20 28.34 18.83 7.40
C ALA A 20 27.95 19.83 6.30
N HIS A 21 26.73 19.77 5.81
CA HIS A 21 26.19 20.77 4.86
C HIS A 21 26.03 22.14 5.53
N GLU A 22 25.41 22.21 6.72
CA GLU A 22 25.24 23.45 7.48
C GLU A 22 26.59 24.12 7.73
N LEU A 23 27.60 23.35 8.18
CA LEU A 23 28.94 23.87 8.44
C LEU A 23 29.63 24.39 7.17
N ALA A 24 29.48 23.68 6.05
CA ALA A 24 30.02 24.15 4.75
C ALA A 24 29.40 25.48 4.32
N ASP A 25 28.07 25.60 4.48
CA ASP A 25 27.32 26.81 4.10
C ASP A 25 27.65 27.99 5.01
N GLU A 26 27.81 27.77 6.33
CA GLU A 26 28.09 28.83 7.30
C GLU A 26 29.55 29.32 7.27
N THR A 27 30.50 28.42 7.06
CA THR A 27 31.93 28.74 7.19
C THR A 27 32.66 28.89 5.86
N GLY A 28 32.04 28.46 4.76
CA GLY A 28 32.67 28.44 3.41
C GLY A 28 33.80 27.42 3.29
N VAL A 29 33.95 26.51 4.27
CA VAL A 29 34.97 25.45 4.25
C VAL A 29 34.56 24.36 3.25
N ASP A 30 35.50 23.91 2.42
CA ASP A 30 35.26 22.80 1.51
C ASP A 30 35.11 21.47 2.27
N MET A 31 33.85 20.99 2.38
CA MET A 31 33.48 19.73 2.99
C MET A 31 33.14 18.63 1.98
N ALA A 32 33.41 18.84 0.70
CA ALA A 32 32.96 17.92 -0.38
C ALA A 32 33.42 16.47 -0.16
N LYS A 33 34.66 16.27 0.28
CA LYS A 33 35.17 14.91 0.58
C LYS A 33 34.44 14.29 1.76
N THR A 34 34.26 15.03 2.85
CA THR A 34 33.54 14.56 4.05
C THR A 34 32.09 14.19 3.74
N ILE A 35 31.40 15.03 2.97
CA ILE A 35 30.03 14.78 2.51
C ILE A 35 29.95 13.51 1.67
N THR A 36 30.91 13.32 0.74
CA THR A 36 30.97 12.12 -0.08
C THR A 36 31.20 10.85 0.76
N ASP A 37 32.13 10.92 1.71
CA ASP A 37 32.45 9.80 2.60
C ASP A 37 31.24 9.43 3.50
N ILE A 38 30.49 10.42 3.99
CA ILE A 38 29.28 10.17 4.80
C ILE A 38 28.18 9.54 3.93
N ARG A 39 27.95 10.04 2.70
CA ARG A 39 26.98 9.43 1.77
C ARG A 39 27.31 7.97 1.48
N GLN A 40 28.57 7.65 1.26
CA GLN A 40 28.99 6.26 1.04
C GLN A 40 28.69 5.41 2.28
N LYS A 41 28.96 5.90 3.50
CA LYS A 41 28.63 5.19 4.74
C LYS A 41 27.12 4.98 4.91
N ILE A 42 26.28 5.95 4.51
CA ILE A 42 24.82 5.82 4.53
C ILE A 42 24.37 4.68 3.57
N ASP A 43 24.92 4.66 2.37
CA ASP A 43 24.57 3.63 1.37
C ASP A 43 25.00 2.24 1.84
N ASP A 44 26.18 2.11 2.45
CA ASP A 44 26.68 0.86 3.00
C ASP A 44 25.84 0.39 4.20
N ALA A 45 25.51 1.30 5.13
CA ALA A 45 24.64 1.01 6.26
C ALA A 45 23.22 0.59 5.81
N LYS A 46 22.65 1.25 4.80
CA LYS A 46 21.37 0.86 4.19
C LYS A 46 21.44 -0.56 3.61
N LYS A 47 22.47 -0.88 2.84
CA LYS A 47 22.67 -2.22 2.28
C LYS A 47 22.78 -3.28 3.38
N GLU A 48 23.59 -3.02 4.41
CA GLU A 48 23.80 -3.95 5.52
C GLU A 48 22.51 -4.20 6.29
N ILE A 49 21.83 -3.13 6.72
CA ILE A 49 20.61 -3.23 7.55
C ILE A 49 19.51 -3.93 6.75
N TYR A 50 19.18 -3.46 5.55
CA TYR A 50 18.02 -3.99 4.80
C TYR A 50 18.26 -5.39 4.23
N SER A 51 19.49 -5.83 4.05
CA SER A 51 19.78 -7.23 3.66
C SER A 51 19.66 -8.22 4.81
N ASN A 52 19.73 -7.75 6.07
CA ASN A 52 19.76 -8.60 7.26
C ASN A 52 18.51 -8.49 8.15
N LEU A 53 17.43 -7.90 7.66
CA LEU A 53 16.19 -7.74 8.43
C LEU A 53 15.63 -9.08 8.87
N ASN A 54 15.29 -9.20 10.15
CA ASN A 54 14.51 -10.32 10.66
C ASN A 54 13.02 -10.20 10.29
N ALA A 55 12.21 -11.21 10.61
CA ALA A 55 10.79 -11.25 10.23
C ALA A 55 9.99 -10.10 10.85
N TRP A 56 10.26 -9.75 12.12
CA TRP A 56 9.56 -8.67 12.80
C TRP A 56 9.93 -7.29 12.24
N GLU A 57 11.19 -7.05 11.94
CA GLU A 57 11.65 -5.81 11.29
C GLU A 57 11.02 -5.61 9.91
N ARG A 58 10.83 -6.69 9.14
CA ARG A 58 10.08 -6.63 7.86
C ARG A 58 8.62 -6.24 8.08
N VAL A 59 7.98 -6.76 9.13
CA VAL A 59 6.61 -6.35 9.52
C VAL A 59 6.58 -4.86 9.89
N GLN A 60 7.51 -4.40 10.72
CA GLN A 60 7.60 -2.99 11.08
C GLN A 60 7.81 -2.10 9.84
N LEU A 61 8.70 -2.51 8.93
CA LEU A 61 8.97 -1.77 7.69
C LEU A 61 7.75 -1.74 6.75
N SER A 62 6.95 -2.80 6.70
CA SER A 62 5.69 -2.82 5.93
C SER A 62 4.69 -1.78 6.41
N ARG A 63 4.76 -1.42 7.70
CA ARG A 63 3.91 -0.45 8.40
C ARG A 63 4.52 0.95 8.47
N HIS A 64 5.70 1.14 7.88
CA HIS A 64 6.42 2.41 8.00
C HIS A 64 5.54 3.59 7.53
N PRO A 65 5.42 4.68 8.32
CA PRO A 65 4.51 5.79 8.02
C PRO A 65 4.78 6.50 6.69
N GLN A 66 6.02 6.43 6.22
CA GLN A 66 6.45 7.04 4.95
C GLN A 66 6.43 6.04 3.77
N ARG A 67 6.00 4.78 4.01
CA ARG A 67 5.81 3.84 2.91
C ARG A 67 4.69 4.35 1.98
N PRO A 68 4.89 4.35 0.66
CA PRO A 68 3.84 4.76 -0.28
C PRO A 68 2.60 3.90 -0.12
N TYR A 69 1.42 4.54 -0.13
CA TYR A 69 0.12 3.86 -0.12
C TYR A 69 -0.47 3.76 -1.53
N THR A 70 -1.55 3.04 -1.67
CA THR A 70 -2.22 2.73 -2.94
C THR A 70 -2.36 3.93 -3.88
N GLN A 71 -2.78 5.08 -3.39
CA GLN A 71 -2.97 6.28 -4.22
C GLN A 71 -1.66 6.79 -4.83
N ALA A 72 -0.54 6.68 -4.10
CA ALA A 72 0.77 7.05 -4.60
C ALA A 72 1.22 6.12 -5.74
N TYR A 73 1.01 4.80 -5.56
CA TYR A 73 1.29 3.83 -6.63
C TYR A 73 0.42 4.09 -7.85
N ILE A 74 -0.90 4.26 -7.67
CA ILE A 74 -1.81 4.56 -8.79
C ILE A 74 -1.32 5.79 -9.56
N SER A 75 -1.05 6.90 -8.86
CA SER A 75 -0.59 8.13 -9.49
C SER A 75 0.72 7.93 -10.28
N SER A 76 1.65 7.15 -9.73
CA SER A 76 2.94 6.89 -10.37
C SER A 76 2.83 5.98 -11.59
N ILE A 77 2.11 4.85 -11.48
CA ILE A 77 2.04 3.86 -12.56
C ILE A 77 1.11 4.27 -13.71
N THR A 78 0.17 5.19 -13.44
CA THR A 78 -0.74 5.73 -14.46
C THR A 78 -0.32 7.12 -14.96
N GLU A 79 0.80 7.65 -14.47
CA GLU A 79 1.26 9.02 -14.77
C GLU A 79 0.16 10.07 -14.55
N GLY A 80 -0.74 9.81 -13.59
CA GLY A 80 -1.89 10.65 -13.27
C GLY A 80 -3.14 10.40 -14.13
N ASP A 81 -3.09 9.51 -15.10
CA ASP A 81 -4.26 9.12 -15.92
C ASP A 81 -5.10 8.08 -15.18
N PHE A 82 -5.83 8.54 -14.16
CA PHE A 82 -6.71 7.71 -13.34
C PHE A 82 -8.06 8.38 -13.08
N ILE A 83 -9.13 7.66 -13.38
CA ILE A 83 -10.52 8.09 -13.16
C ILE A 83 -11.10 7.25 -12.03
N GLU A 84 -11.18 7.82 -10.81
CA GLU A 84 -11.75 7.14 -9.65
C GLU A 84 -13.27 6.97 -9.80
N LEU A 85 -13.77 5.78 -9.47
CA LEU A 85 -15.18 5.41 -9.48
C LEU A 85 -15.66 5.12 -8.06
N HIS A 86 -16.76 5.73 -7.67
CA HIS A 86 -17.25 5.73 -6.30
C HIS A 86 -18.52 4.88 -6.09
N GLY A 87 -18.71 4.44 -4.83
CA GLY A 87 -19.93 3.81 -4.33
C GLY A 87 -20.15 2.36 -4.73
N ASP A 88 -20.87 1.66 -3.88
CA ASP A 88 -21.24 0.26 -4.05
C ASP A 88 -22.56 0.05 -4.82
N ARG A 89 -23.27 1.14 -5.15
CA ARG A 89 -24.63 1.15 -5.72
C ARG A 89 -25.70 0.57 -4.77
N GLY A 90 -25.38 0.48 -3.51
CA GLY A 90 -26.27 0.01 -2.43
C GLY A 90 -26.40 1.04 -1.32
N VAL A 91 -25.48 1.00 -0.37
CA VAL A 91 -25.56 1.80 0.87
C VAL A 91 -24.79 3.11 0.77
N LYS A 92 -23.48 3.05 0.49
CA LYS A 92 -22.60 4.23 0.46
C LYS A 92 -21.28 3.99 -0.26
N ASP A 93 -20.42 5.00 -0.29
CA ASP A 93 -19.04 4.86 -0.72
C ASP A 93 -18.14 4.56 0.47
N ASP A 94 -17.27 3.57 0.34
CA ASP A 94 -16.22 3.27 1.32
C ASP A 94 -14.93 4.04 0.96
N LYS A 95 -14.36 4.74 1.93
CA LYS A 95 -13.18 5.58 1.74
C LYS A 95 -11.86 4.82 1.88
N ALA A 96 -11.88 3.66 2.51
CA ALA A 96 -10.71 2.78 2.61
C ALA A 96 -10.44 2.01 1.32
N MET A 97 -11.46 1.76 0.50
CA MET A 97 -11.32 1.12 -0.80
C MET A 97 -11.40 2.17 -1.91
N ILE A 98 -10.35 2.31 -2.69
CA ILE A 98 -10.34 3.14 -3.90
C ILE A 98 -10.29 2.26 -5.13
N GLY A 99 -10.82 2.74 -6.25
CA GLY A 99 -10.74 2.00 -7.49
C GLY A 99 -11.30 2.80 -8.66
N GLY A 100 -10.81 2.47 -9.84
CA GLY A 100 -11.19 3.19 -11.05
C GLY A 100 -10.43 2.72 -12.28
N TRP A 101 -10.65 3.41 -13.38
CA TRP A 101 -9.93 3.19 -14.62
C TRP A 101 -8.59 3.92 -14.61
N GLY A 102 -7.53 3.22 -14.96
CA GLY A 102 -6.20 3.80 -15.16
C GLY A 102 -5.52 3.20 -16.39
N LYS A 103 -4.53 3.90 -16.89
CA LYS A 103 -3.73 3.44 -18.01
C LYS A 103 -2.32 3.12 -17.53
N ILE A 104 -1.86 1.88 -17.76
CA ILE A 104 -0.50 1.42 -17.44
C ILE A 104 0.21 1.14 -18.76
N GLY A 105 1.15 1.99 -19.15
CA GLY A 105 1.66 2.01 -20.52
C GLY A 105 0.51 2.21 -21.51
N ASP A 106 0.35 1.32 -22.46
CA ASP A 106 -0.75 1.38 -23.44
C ASP A 106 -1.99 0.58 -23.02
N GLN A 107 -1.97 -0.07 -21.86
CA GLN A 107 -3.05 -0.95 -21.42
C GLN A 107 -3.98 -0.24 -20.44
N THR A 108 -5.26 -0.09 -20.81
CA THR A 108 -6.30 0.33 -19.86
C THR A 108 -6.65 -0.80 -18.91
N CYS A 109 -6.60 -0.53 -17.61
CA CYS A 109 -6.85 -1.48 -16.53
C CYS A 109 -7.87 -0.93 -15.54
N MET A 110 -8.55 -1.84 -14.84
CA MET A 110 -9.26 -1.51 -13.61
C MET A 110 -8.28 -1.67 -12.45
N ILE A 111 -8.00 -0.58 -11.73
CA ILE A 111 -7.09 -0.59 -10.58
C ILE A 111 -7.91 -0.38 -9.32
N ILE A 112 -7.71 -1.26 -8.32
CA ILE A 112 -8.48 -1.26 -7.06
C ILE A 112 -7.49 -1.45 -5.92
N GLY A 113 -7.68 -0.79 -4.78
CA GLY A 113 -6.81 -1.06 -3.63
C GLY A 113 -7.26 -0.43 -2.33
N GLN A 114 -6.70 -0.93 -1.24
CA GLN A 114 -6.94 -0.35 0.08
C GLN A 114 -6.01 0.85 0.28
N GLN A 115 -6.58 1.94 0.72
CA GLN A 115 -5.90 3.20 0.97
C GLN A 115 -5.85 3.52 2.45
N LYS A 116 -4.64 3.60 2.99
CA LYS A 116 -4.36 4.22 4.29
C LYS A 116 -4.18 5.73 4.14
N GLY A 117 -4.18 6.46 5.24
CA GLY A 117 -3.96 7.91 5.23
C GLY A 117 -2.52 8.28 5.57
N VAL A 118 -2.01 9.33 4.94
CA VAL A 118 -0.65 9.85 5.16
C VAL A 118 -0.48 10.62 6.50
N ASN A 119 -1.58 11.01 7.14
CA ASN A 119 -1.59 11.67 8.45
C ASN A 119 -2.79 11.21 9.26
N THR A 120 -2.85 11.55 10.54
CA THR A 120 -3.92 11.10 11.46
C THR A 120 -5.32 11.40 10.94
N LYS A 121 -5.58 12.60 10.42
CA LYS A 121 -6.88 12.99 9.88
C LYS A 121 -7.26 12.11 8.68
N MET A 122 -6.32 11.88 7.77
CA MET A 122 -6.55 11.04 6.59
C MET A 122 -6.65 9.56 6.96
N ARG A 123 -5.91 9.09 7.96
CA ARG A 123 -6.04 7.72 8.48
C ARG A 123 -7.44 7.46 9.01
N GLN A 124 -7.98 8.37 9.81
CA GLN A 124 -9.37 8.29 10.29
C GLN A 124 -10.38 8.32 9.14
N TYR A 125 -10.22 9.25 8.20
CA TYR A 125 -11.09 9.36 7.02
C TYR A 125 -11.09 8.10 6.16
N ARG A 126 -9.93 7.45 5.99
CA ARG A 126 -9.72 6.21 5.25
C ARG A 126 -9.91 4.95 6.12
N ASN A 127 -10.45 5.10 7.33
CA ASN A 127 -10.65 4.00 8.27
C ASN A 127 -9.43 3.11 8.43
N PHE A 128 -8.23 3.71 8.44
CA PHE A 128 -6.92 3.05 8.54
C PHE A 128 -6.65 2.00 7.45
N GLY A 129 -7.34 2.05 6.33
CA GLY A 129 -7.27 1.04 5.27
C GLY A 129 -8.14 -0.20 5.52
N MET A 130 -8.98 -0.16 6.55
CA MET A 130 -9.93 -1.23 6.86
C MET A 130 -11.26 -0.96 6.15
N ALA A 131 -11.53 -1.69 5.08
CA ALA A 131 -12.73 -1.52 4.30
C ALA A 131 -13.97 -2.08 5.02
N ASN A 132 -15.07 -1.36 4.90
CA ASN A 132 -16.42 -1.81 5.24
C ASN A 132 -17.00 -2.70 4.12
N PRO A 133 -18.16 -3.36 4.31
CA PRO A 133 -18.79 -4.18 3.27
C PRO A 133 -18.98 -3.45 1.93
N GLU A 134 -19.27 -2.15 1.99
CA GLU A 134 -19.42 -1.30 0.82
C GLU A 134 -18.15 -1.20 -0.02
N GLY A 135 -16.98 -1.26 0.62
CA GLY A 135 -15.68 -1.28 -0.08
C GLY A 135 -15.50 -2.55 -0.91
N TYR A 136 -15.81 -3.70 -0.33
CA TYR A 136 -15.74 -4.98 -1.06
C TYR A 136 -16.77 -5.07 -2.17
N ARG A 137 -18.01 -4.62 -1.93
CA ARG A 137 -19.05 -4.55 -2.97
C ARG A 137 -18.67 -3.57 -4.10
N LYS A 138 -18.07 -2.42 -3.76
CA LYS A 138 -17.51 -1.50 -4.76
C LYS A 138 -16.41 -2.19 -5.58
N ALA A 139 -15.47 -2.85 -4.93
CA ALA A 139 -14.41 -3.58 -5.61
C ALA A 139 -14.98 -4.62 -6.59
N LEU A 140 -15.92 -5.46 -6.15
CA LEU A 140 -16.57 -6.44 -7.01
C LEU A 140 -17.27 -5.79 -8.21
N ARG A 141 -18.03 -4.72 -7.98
CA ARG A 141 -18.69 -3.97 -9.05
C ARG A 141 -17.71 -3.49 -10.10
N LEU A 142 -16.55 -2.98 -9.68
CA LEU A 142 -15.50 -2.52 -10.59
C LEU A 142 -14.85 -3.68 -11.34
N MET A 143 -14.59 -4.80 -10.69
CA MET A 143 -14.07 -6.02 -11.32
C MET A 143 -15.04 -6.56 -12.40
N LYS A 144 -16.35 -6.60 -12.10
CA LYS A 144 -17.37 -6.98 -13.09
C LYS A 144 -17.47 -5.99 -14.23
N GLN A 145 -17.21 -4.71 -13.98
CA GLN A 145 -17.14 -3.72 -15.05
C GLN A 145 -15.90 -3.95 -15.93
N ALA A 146 -14.75 -4.27 -15.36
CA ALA A 146 -13.56 -4.64 -16.11
C ALA A 146 -13.80 -5.87 -16.98
N GLU A 147 -14.41 -6.93 -16.42
CA GLU A 147 -14.80 -8.13 -17.16
C GLU A 147 -15.71 -7.81 -18.35
N LYS A 148 -16.73 -6.97 -18.14
CA LYS A 148 -17.65 -6.53 -19.19
C LYS A 148 -16.94 -5.87 -20.38
N PHE A 149 -15.88 -5.11 -20.11
CA PHE A 149 -15.12 -4.41 -21.15
C PHE A 149 -13.85 -5.14 -21.59
N GLY A 150 -13.63 -6.37 -21.12
CA GLY A 150 -12.47 -7.19 -21.49
C GLY A 150 -11.14 -6.55 -21.03
N ARG A 151 -11.13 -5.87 -19.89
CA ARG A 151 -9.95 -5.17 -19.37
C ARG A 151 -9.39 -5.87 -18.13
N PRO A 152 -8.06 -5.96 -17.98
CA PRO A 152 -7.44 -6.57 -16.80
C PRO A 152 -7.74 -5.80 -15.52
N VAL A 153 -7.67 -6.52 -14.41
CA VAL A 153 -7.81 -6.00 -13.06
C VAL A 153 -6.46 -6.05 -12.35
N VAL A 154 -6.08 -4.96 -11.71
CA VAL A 154 -4.92 -4.88 -10.82
C VAL A 154 -5.42 -4.52 -9.44
N THR A 155 -5.09 -5.33 -8.42
CA THR A 155 -5.42 -4.99 -7.03
C THR A 155 -4.16 -4.66 -6.24
N LEU A 156 -4.21 -3.62 -5.42
CA LEU A 156 -3.15 -3.16 -4.53
C LEU A 156 -3.59 -3.39 -3.09
N ILE A 157 -2.93 -4.32 -2.40
CA ILE A 157 -3.32 -4.79 -1.08
C ILE A 157 -2.46 -4.09 -0.03
N ASP A 158 -3.10 -3.28 0.82
CA ASP A 158 -2.47 -2.65 1.97
C ASP A 158 -3.49 -2.36 3.07
N THR A 159 -3.74 -3.36 3.91
CA THR A 159 -4.73 -3.31 4.97
C THR A 159 -4.32 -4.10 6.21
N PRO A 160 -4.58 -3.59 7.43
CA PRO A 160 -4.45 -4.37 8.65
C PRO A 160 -5.61 -5.35 8.87
N GLY A 161 -6.61 -5.38 7.97
CA GLY A 161 -7.77 -6.27 8.01
C GLY A 161 -9.04 -5.62 7.49
N ALA A 162 -10.14 -6.37 7.48
CA ALA A 162 -11.46 -5.82 7.26
C ALA A 162 -11.94 -5.05 8.51
N PHE A 163 -12.80 -4.04 8.34
CA PHE A 163 -13.31 -3.31 9.50
C PHE A 163 -14.15 -4.23 10.41
N PRO A 164 -13.78 -4.35 11.72
CA PRO A 164 -14.38 -5.32 12.62
C PRO A 164 -15.58 -4.76 13.42
N GLY A 165 -16.11 -3.61 13.05
CA GLY A 165 -17.18 -2.95 13.80
C GLY A 165 -18.54 -3.60 13.61
N LEU A 166 -19.43 -3.46 14.63
CA LEU A 166 -20.79 -3.97 14.61
C LEU A 166 -21.57 -3.55 13.36
N GLU A 167 -21.45 -2.30 12.97
CA GLU A 167 -22.09 -1.77 11.75
C GLU A 167 -21.66 -2.49 10.46
N ALA A 168 -20.41 -2.99 10.41
CA ALA A 168 -19.94 -3.76 9.27
C ALA A 168 -20.55 -5.17 9.27
N GLU A 169 -20.65 -5.82 10.44
CA GLU A 169 -21.35 -7.09 10.58
C GLU A 169 -22.82 -7.00 10.18
N GLU A 170 -23.55 -5.99 10.67
CA GLU A 170 -24.96 -5.74 10.33
C GLU A 170 -25.17 -5.54 8.82
N ARG A 171 -24.19 -4.99 8.11
CA ARG A 171 -24.23 -4.80 6.65
C ARG A 171 -23.57 -5.92 5.86
N GLY A 172 -23.23 -7.05 6.50
CA GLY A 172 -22.77 -8.27 5.85
C GLY A 172 -21.28 -8.25 5.45
N GLN A 173 -20.37 -7.93 6.39
CA GLN A 173 -18.92 -7.92 6.14
C GLN A 173 -18.41 -9.27 5.62
N GLY A 174 -18.77 -10.36 6.32
CA GLY A 174 -18.37 -11.71 5.93
C GLY A 174 -18.91 -12.12 4.56
N GLU A 175 -20.18 -11.80 4.27
CA GLU A 175 -20.79 -12.08 2.96
C GLU A 175 -20.07 -11.32 1.84
N ALA A 176 -19.80 -10.03 2.02
CA ALA A 176 -19.17 -9.21 1.00
C ALA A 176 -17.76 -9.72 0.66
N ILE A 177 -16.99 -10.15 1.64
CA ILE A 177 -15.66 -10.75 1.45
C ILE A 177 -15.77 -12.11 0.76
N ALA A 178 -16.62 -13.02 1.27
CA ALA A 178 -16.79 -14.35 0.71
C ALA A 178 -17.27 -14.30 -0.75
N ARG A 179 -18.19 -13.40 -1.04
CA ARG A 179 -18.68 -13.18 -2.40
C ARG A 179 -17.58 -12.68 -3.33
N ASN A 180 -16.75 -11.76 -2.88
CA ASN A 180 -15.61 -11.30 -3.68
C ASN A 180 -14.66 -12.46 -4.01
N ILE A 181 -14.30 -13.29 -3.04
CA ILE A 181 -13.44 -14.46 -3.26
C ILE A 181 -14.03 -15.38 -4.33
N MET A 182 -15.31 -15.71 -4.21
CA MET A 182 -16.01 -16.55 -5.17
C MET A 182 -16.08 -15.93 -6.56
N GLU A 183 -16.43 -14.65 -6.65
CA GLU A 183 -16.61 -13.98 -7.94
C GLU A 183 -15.28 -13.67 -8.62
N MET A 184 -14.22 -13.34 -7.86
CA MET A 184 -12.88 -13.14 -8.41
C MET A 184 -12.35 -14.40 -9.09
N SER A 185 -12.60 -15.59 -8.52
CA SER A 185 -12.20 -16.87 -9.12
C SER A 185 -12.91 -17.19 -10.44
N ARG A 186 -13.97 -16.46 -10.78
CA ARG A 186 -14.79 -16.65 -11.98
C ARG A 186 -14.56 -15.58 -13.05
N LEU A 187 -13.80 -14.54 -12.76
CA LEU A 187 -13.53 -13.45 -13.70
C LEU A 187 -12.83 -14.01 -14.96
N LYS A 188 -13.28 -13.55 -16.11
CA LYS A 188 -12.77 -13.97 -17.43
C LYS A 188 -11.74 -13.00 -18.00
N VAL A 189 -11.17 -12.15 -17.16
CA VAL A 189 -10.10 -11.21 -17.51
C VAL A 189 -8.93 -11.43 -16.57
N PRO A 190 -7.70 -11.12 -16.98
CA PRO A 190 -6.54 -11.25 -16.10
C PRO A 190 -6.69 -10.44 -14.82
N VAL A 191 -6.39 -11.07 -13.68
CA VAL A 191 -6.40 -10.45 -12.35
C VAL A 191 -5.02 -10.58 -11.72
N ILE A 192 -4.38 -9.44 -11.45
CA ILE A 192 -3.07 -9.37 -10.82
C ILE A 192 -3.22 -8.72 -9.44
N CYS A 193 -2.88 -9.44 -8.39
CA CYS A 193 -2.95 -8.94 -7.02
C CYS A 193 -1.54 -8.62 -6.52
N ILE A 194 -1.34 -7.46 -5.91
CA ILE A 194 -0.01 -7.01 -5.45
C ILE A 194 -0.11 -6.57 -3.99
N VAL A 195 0.59 -7.25 -3.10
CA VAL A 195 0.74 -6.82 -1.70
C VAL A 195 1.80 -5.73 -1.66
N ILE A 196 1.40 -4.51 -1.31
CA ILE A 196 2.27 -3.32 -1.31
C ILE A 196 2.69 -2.88 0.10
N GLY A 197 2.06 -3.42 1.13
CA GLY A 197 2.33 -3.15 2.53
C GLY A 197 1.88 -4.31 3.41
N GLU A 198 0.77 -4.15 4.12
CA GLU A 198 0.17 -5.19 4.95
C GLU A 198 -0.92 -5.95 4.19
N GLY A 199 -0.83 -7.26 4.17
CA GLY A 199 -1.85 -8.13 3.60
C GLY A 199 -2.57 -8.94 4.69
N ALA A 200 -3.47 -8.34 5.48
CA ALA A 200 -4.06 -8.99 6.63
C ALA A 200 -5.42 -9.61 6.36
N SER A 201 -5.54 -10.91 6.71
CA SER A 201 -6.78 -11.65 6.93
C SER A 201 -7.82 -11.51 5.79
N GLY A 202 -9.10 -11.55 6.15
CA GLY A 202 -10.22 -11.37 5.23
C GLY A 202 -10.18 -10.07 4.44
N GLY A 203 -9.58 -9.02 5.02
CA GLY A 203 -9.39 -7.73 4.36
C GLY A 203 -8.57 -7.83 3.10
N ALA A 204 -7.46 -8.53 3.17
CA ALA A 204 -6.57 -8.75 2.04
C ALA A 204 -7.15 -9.74 1.03
N ILE A 205 -7.67 -10.88 1.50
CA ILE A 205 -8.23 -11.93 0.63
C ILE A 205 -9.42 -11.42 -0.17
N GLY A 206 -10.22 -10.50 0.39
CA GLY A 206 -11.40 -9.93 -0.27
C GLY A 206 -11.12 -9.23 -1.60
N ILE A 207 -9.84 -8.91 -1.88
CA ILE A 207 -9.38 -8.42 -3.20
C ILE A 207 -8.08 -9.12 -3.66
N GLY A 208 -7.72 -10.25 -3.02
CA GLY A 208 -6.43 -10.93 -3.18
C GLY A 208 -6.48 -12.24 -3.98
N VAL A 209 -7.59 -12.58 -4.61
CA VAL A 209 -7.73 -13.79 -5.43
C VAL A 209 -7.49 -13.45 -6.89
N GLY A 210 -6.38 -13.89 -7.46
CA GLY A 210 -6.02 -13.55 -8.83
C GLY A 210 -5.20 -14.61 -9.53
N ASP A 211 -5.00 -14.44 -10.84
CA ASP A 211 -4.15 -15.31 -11.67
C ASP A 211 -2.67 -15.21 -11.28
N LYS A 212 -2.27 -14.05 -10.77
CA LYS A 212 -0.95 -13.78 -10.20
C LYS A 212 -1.11 -13.02 -8.89
N VAL A 213 -0.40 -13.50 -7.86
CA VAL A 213 -0.24 -12.80 -6.58
C VAL A 213 1.23 -12.46 -6.43
N LEU A 214 1.50 -11.17 -6.35
CA LEU A 214 2.83 -10.60 -6.21
C LEU A 214 2.94 -9.92 -4.85
N MET A 215 4.16 -9.81 -4.35
CA MET A 215 4.44 -9.07 -3.12
C MET A 215 5.65 -8.17 -3.34
N LEU A 216 5.58 -6.94 -2.87
CA LEU A 216 6.77 -6.09 -2.81
C LEU A 216 7.68 -6.56 -1.68
N GLU A 217 8.95 -6.25 -1.79
CA GLU A 217 9.92 -6.54 -0.75
C GLU A 217 9.50 -5.87 0.59
N ASN A 218 9.77 -6.56 1.69
CA ASN A 218 9.41 -6.11 3.04
C ASN A 218 7.91 -5.82 3.22
N THR A 219 7.09 -6.69 2.67
CA THR A 219 5.65 -6.77 2.93
C THR A 219 5.33 -8.09 3.63
N TRP A 220 4.11 -8.23 4.16
CA TRP A 220 3.64 -9.50 4.72
C TRP A 220 2.22 -9.80 4.27
N TYR A 221 1.89 -11.10 4.22
CA TYR A 221 0.56 -11.60 3.86
C TYR A 221 0.21 -12.78 4.76
N SER A 222 -0.78 -12.61 5.62
CA SER A 222 -1.17 -13.61 6.61
C SER A 222 -2.65 -13.50 6.99
N VAL A 223 -3.23 -14.63 7.41
CA VAL A 223 -4.60 -14.68 7.95
C VAL A 223 -4.64 -14.16 9.38
N ILE A 224 -3.61 -14.43 10.18
CA ILE A 224 -3.47 -13.98 11.57
C ILE A 224 -2.48 -12.83 11.66
N SER A 225 -2.58 -12.03 12.73
CA SER A 225 -1.63 -10.95 12.95
C SER A 225 -0.21 -11.50 13.19
N PRO A 226 0.83 -10.77 12.81
CA PRO A 226 2.21 -11.20 12.99
C PRO A 226 2.71 -11.05 14.44
N GLU A 227 1.94 -10.41 15.32
CA GLU A 227 2.22 -10.23 16.77
C GLU A 227 2.13 -11.51 17.58
#